data_b5960b8d8812424203b991de8b9620d4
#
_entry.id   b5960b8d8812424203b991de8b9620d4
#
_cell.length_a   1.000
_cell.length_b   1.000
_cell.length_c   1.000
_cell.angle_alpha   90.00
_cell.angle_beta   90.00
_cell.angle_gamma   90.00
#
_symmetry.space_group_name_H-M   'P 1'
#
loop_
_entity.id
_entity.type
_entity.pdbx_description
1 polymer ?
#
loop_
_entity_poly.entity_id
_entity_poly.type
_entity_poly.pdbx_seq_one_letter_code
_entity_poly.pdbx_strand_id
1 'polypeptide(L)'
;MGVTAVWGWTFVVVKNAIAEYPTLPFLQLRFILAFLVMAALVRRLPTRRELLVGFLAGAVLAAGYLTQTLGLSLISPGNAGLITGLLVLFTPLIDRIFGVPLTRRTIIAVICSVIGIGMVTGGPSGFGPGDLLVVACAVLFALHIVLLGRWSPGLASAPLAMVQMGACALIFSAGGTWSLSMPSTSVWIAIVITGVFASALAFYIQTWAQKHIDASRTALIIAMEPAWAVAAAVVLAGQRFGLLQAAGAALVLAAIVGHELAPLKFKTPEHEPIET
;
A
#
# COMPACT_ATOMS: atom_id res chain seq x y z
N MET A 1 -13.34 -2.20 0.98
CA MET A 1 -13.19 -3.38 1.86
C MET A 1 -12.52 -4.58 1.15
N GLY A 2 -13.02 -5.08 -0.02
CA GLY A 2 -12.38 -6.23 -0.68
C GLY A 2 -10.91 -6.06 -1.02
N VAL A 3 -10.51 -4.89 -1.54
CA VAL A 3 -9.10 -4.60 -1.89
C VAL A 3 -8.18 -4.69 -0.66
N THR A 4 -8.59 -4.14 0.48
CA THR A 4 -7.78 -4.15 1.71
C THR A 4 -7.65 -5.55 2.31
N ALA A 5 -8.70 -6.37 2.19
CA ALA A 5 -8.62 -7.78 2.57
C ALA A 5 -7.60 -8.53 1.69
N VAL A 6 -7.66 -8.33 0.36
CA VAL A 6 -6.69 -8.92 -0.56
C VAL A 6 -5.27 -8.47 -0.20
N TRP A 7 -5.04 -7.19 0.01
CA TRP A 7 -3.70 -6.70 0.38
C TRP A 7 -3.21 -7.30 1.70
N GLY A 8 -4.02 -7.29 2.76
CA GLY A 8 -3.64 -7.88 4.04
C GLY A 8 -3.30 -9.37 3.95
N TRP A 9 -4.09 -10.15 3.21
CA TRP A 9 -3.82 -11.58 3.02
C TRP A 9 -2.58 -11.85 2.18
N THR A 10 -2.25 -10.97 1.24
CA THR A 10 -1.08 -11.16 0.38
C THR A 10 0.25 -11.02 1.10
N PHE A 11 0.34 -10.46 2.31
CA PHE A 11 1.59 -10.50 3.10
C PHE A 11 2.07 -11.92 3.34
N VAL A 12 1.17 -12.85 3.69
CA VAL A 12 1.51 -14.26 3.88
C VAL A 12 1.86 -14.93 2.56
N VAL A 13 1.07 -14.68 1.51
CA VAL A 13 1.29 -15.24 0.16
C VAL A 13 2.66 -14.81 -0.39
N VAL A 14 3.00 -13.51 -0.28
CA VAL A 14 4.28 -12.99 -0.74
C VAL A 14 5.43 -13.52 0.11
N LYS A 15 5.29 -13.58 1.45
CA LYS A 15 6.33 -14.12 2.34
C LYS A 15 6.72 -15.54 1.93
N ASN A 16 5.73 -16.40 1.67
CA ASN A 16 5.97 -17.77 1.26
C ASN A 16 6.62 -17.84 -0.14
N ALA A 17 6.15 -17.03 -1.09
CA ALA A 17 6.70 -17.02 -2.44
C ALA A 17 8.17 -16.57 -2.48
N ILE A 18 8.54 -15.52 -1.73
CA ILE A 18 9.93 -15.03 -1.69
C ILE A 18 10.87 -15.89 -0.85
N ALA A 19 10.35 -16.83 -0.07
CA ALA A 19 11.15 -17.86 0.58
C ALA A 19 11.65 -18.92 -0.43
N GLU A 20 10.90 -19.14 -1.53
CA GLU A 20 11.21 -20.11 -2.56
C GLU A 20 11.82 -19.48 -3.82
N TYR A 21 11.55 -18.20 -4.07
CA TYR A 21 11.91 -17.52 -5.31
C TYR A 21 12.48 -16.11 -5.05
N PRO A 22 13.52 -15.68 -5.80
CA PRO A 22 14.16 -14.39 -5.53
C PRO A 22 13.20 -13.20 -5.63
N THR A 23 13.35 -12.23 -4.71
CA THR A 23 12.45 -11.09 -4.53
C THR A 23 12.29 -10.24 -5.80
N LEU A 24 13.39 -9.86 -6.46
CA LEU A 24 13.31 -8.99 -7.65
C LEU A 24 12.64 -9.68 -8.84
N PRO A 25 12.99 -10.91 -9.22
CA PRO A 25 12.25 -11.68 -10.24
C PRO A 25 10.77 -11.91 -9.90
N PHE A 26 10.44 -12.11 -8.62
CA PHE A 26 9.05 -12.21 -8.19
C PHE A 26 8.28 -10.90 -8.46
N LEU A 27 8.83 -9.74 -8.04
CA LEU A 27 8.24 -8.43 -8.29
C LEU A 27 8.13 -8.13 -9.79
N GLN A 28 9.16 -8.46 -10.55
CA GLN A 28 9.17 -8.31 -12.01
C GLN A 28 8.01 -9.07 -12.67
N LEU A 29 7.89 -10.37 -12.42
CA LEU A 29 6.81 -11.20 -12.99
C LEU A 29 5.43 -10.74 -12.53
N ARG A 30 5.28 -10.40 -11.25
CA ARG A 30 4.05 -9.85 -10.69
C ARG A 30 3.60 -8.60 -11.44
N PHE A 31 4.49 -7.63 -11.65
CA PHE A 31 4.10 -6.36 -12.28
C PHE A 31 4.04 -6.43 -13.81
N ILE A 32 4.80 -7.32 -14.47
CA ILE A 32 4.59 -7.65 -15.89
C ILE A 32 3.18 -8.20 -16.07
N LEU A 33 2.77 -9.19 -15.27
CA LEU A 33 1.41 -9.72 -15.33
C LEU A 33 0.35 -8.65 -15.06
N ALA A 34 0.56 -7.82 -14.04
CA ALA A 34 -0.36 -6.72 -13.73
C ALA A 34 -0.48 -5.73 -14.90
N PHE A 35 0.62 -5.37 -15.54
CA PHE A 35 0.63 -4.52 -16.73
C PHE A 35 -0.12 -5.16 -17.90
N LEU A 36 0.13 -6.43 -18.19
CA LEU A 36 -0.54 -7.15 -19.28
C LEU A 36 -2.05 -7.24 -19.07
N VAL A 37 -2.49 -7.54 -17.84
CA VAL A 37 -3.92 -7.54 -17.48
C VAL A 37 -4.53 -6.15 -17.69
N MET A 38 -3.88 -5.09 -17.23
CA MET A 38 -4.38 -3.73 -17.43
C MET A 38 -4.36 -3.33 -18.90
N ALA A 39 -3.33 -3.70 -19.66
CA ALA A 39 -3.23 -3.41 -21.09
C ALA A 39 -4.36 -4.08 -21.90
N ALA A 40 -4.76 -5.30 -21.51
CA ALA A 40 -5.90 -5.99 -22.11
C ALA A 40 -7.25 -5.31 -21.82
N LEU A 41 -7.37 -4.59 -20.70
CA LEU A 41 -8.60 -3.89 -20.30
C LEU A 41 -8.69 -2.46 -20.85
N VAL A 42 -7.55 -1.84 -21.16
CA VAL A 42 -7.48 -0.46 -21.65
C VAL A 42 -7.72 -0.42 -23.17
N ARG A 43 -8.75 0.30 -23.58
CA ARG A 43 -9.19 0.36 -25.01
C ARG A 43 -8.60 1.53 -25.80
N ARG A 44 -7.78 2.39 -25.17
CA ARG A 44 -7.16 3.54 -25.82
C ARG A 44 -5.72 3.77 -25.32
N LEU A 45 -4.90 4.41 -26.10
CA LEU A 45 -3.57 4.82 -25.66
C LEU A 45 -3.65 5.89 -24.56
N PRO A 46 -2.75 5.85 -23.56
CA PRO A 46 -2.63 6.89 -22.56
C PRO A 46 -2.25 8.24 -23.19
N THR A 47 -2.81 9.32 -22.66
CA THR A 47 -2.38 10.68 -23.00
C THR A 47 -0.99 10.96 -22.43
N ARG A 48 -0.31 12.00 -22.93
CA ARG A 48 1.02 12.41 -22.40
C ARG A 48 0.97 12.70 -20.89
N ARG A 49 -0.12 13.31 -20.40
CA ARG A 49 -0.31 13.58 -18.96
C ARG A 49 -0.51 12.30 -18.17
N GLU A 50 -1.29 11.34 -18.68
CA GLU A 50 -1.45 10.02 -18.04
C GLU A 50 -0.15 9.23 -18.01
N LEU A 51 0.69 9.34 -19.08
CA LEU A 51 2.03 8.73 -19.10
C LEU A 51 2.92 9.33 -18.02
N LEU A 52 3.02 10.66 -17.95
CA LEU A 52 3.88 11.34 -16.98
C LEU A 52 3.44 11.05 -15.54
N VAL A 53 2.16 11.30 -15.22
CA VAL A 53 1.61 11.11 -13.88
C VAL A 53 1.65 9.65 -13.48
N GLY A 54 1.25 8.74 -14.37
CA GLY A 54 1.27 7.31 -14.13
C GLY A 54 2.68 6.76 -13.93
N PHE A 55 3.68 7.25 -14.69
CA PHE A 55 5.07 6.82 -14.52
C PHE A 55 5.65 7.31 -13.19
N LEU A 56 5.45 8.58 -12.84
CA LEU A 56 5.94 9.13 -11.56
C LEU A 56 5.29 8.44 -10.35
N ALA A 57 3.96 8.29 -10.37
CA ALA A 57 3.25 7.55 -9.32
C ALA A 57 3.69 6.07 -9.27
N GLY A 58 3.87 5.43 -10.43
CA GLY A 58 4.35 4.06 -10.54
C GLY A 58 5.78 3.88 -10.06
N ALA A 59 6.66 4.87 -10.25
CA ALA A 59 8.02 4.81 -9.72
C ALA A 59 8.06 4.87 -8.19
N VAL A 60 7.24 5.73 -7.58
CA VAL A 60 7.08 5.77 -6.11
C VAL A 60 6.49 4.45 -5.60
N LEU A 61 5.51 3.92 -6.32
CA LEU A 61 4.89 2.63 -6.01
C LEU A 61 5.91 1.48 -6.09
N ALA A 62 6.76 1.45 -7.11
CA ALA A 62 7.81 0.44 -7.27
C ALA A 62 8.81 0.49 -6.11
N ALA A 63 9.26 1.68 -5.71
CA ALA A 63 10.12 1.85 -4.54
C ALA A 63 9.44 1.36 -3.25
N GLY A 64 8.14 1.63 -3.08
CA GLY A 64 7.34 1.12 -1.97
C GLY A 64 7.27 -0.40 -1.95
N TYR A 65 6.98 -1.04 -3.08
CA TYR A 65 6.95 -2.51 -3.16
C TYR A 65 8.32 -3.16 -2.98
N LEU A 66 9.39 -2.53 -3.46
CA LEU A 66 10.74 -3.01 -3.23
C LEU A 66 11.07 -3.05 -1.74
N THR A 67 10.90 -1.91 -1.07
CA THR A 67 11.19 -1.80 0.37
C THR A 67 10.26 -2.68 1.21
N GLN A 68 8.97 -2.79 0.85
CA GLN A 68 8.03 -3.70 1.51
C GLN A 68 8.48 -5.16 1.39
N THR A 69 8.80 -5.60 0.18
CA THR A 69 9.08 -7.03 -0.06
C THR A 69 10.44 -7.43 0.51
N LEU A 70 11.44 -6.55 0.44
CA LEU A 70 12.73 -6.75 1.11
C LEU A 70 12.57 -6.74 2.63
N GLY A 71 11.79 -5.83 3.20
CA GLY A 71 11.49 -5.82 4.62
C GLY A 71 10.73 -7.07 5.06
N LEU A 72 9.71 -7.48 4.28
CA LEU A 72 8.95 -8.70 4.53
C LEU A 72 9.81 -9.97 4.50
N SER A 73 10.90 -10.01 3.75
CA SER A 73 11.84 -11.14 3.80
C SER A 73 12.49 -11.31 5.18
N LEU A 74 12.61 -10.22 5.93
CA LEU A 74 13.33 -10.15 7.21
C LEU A 74 12.43 -10.22 8.45
N ILE A 75 11.15 -9.84 8.33
CA ILE A 75 10.20 -9.79 9.45
C ILE A 75 8.97 -10.66 9.19
N SER A 76 8.12 -10.83 10.21
CA SER A 76 6.88 -11.61 10.09
C SER A 76 5.81 -10.87 9.27
N PRO A 77 4.89 -11.59 8.60
CA PRO A 77 3.82 -10.99 7.82
C PRO A 77 2.91 -10.05 8.62
N GLY A 78 2.60 -10.42 9.87
CA GLY A 78 1.76 -9.60 10.75
C GLY A 78 2.44 -8.29 11.13
N ASN A 79 3.74 -8.32 11.48
CA ASN A 79 4.50 -7.10 11.77
C ASN A 79 4.61 -6.21 10.54
N ALA A 80 4.92 -6.81 9.37
CA ALA A 80 4.98 -6.06 8.11
C ALA A 80 3.65 -5.37 7.78
N GLY A 81 2.53 -6.07 7.95
CA GLY A 81 1.20 -5.48 7.72
C GLY A 81 0.87 -4.34 8.69
N LEU A 82 1.19 -4.49 9.99
CA LEU A 82 0.99 -3.44 10.98
C LEU A 82 1.82 -2.19 10.67
N ILE A 83 3.10 -2.36 10.33
CA ILE A 83 4.00 -1.24 10.01
C ILE A 83 3.59 -0.58 8.69
N THR A 84 3.21 -1.35 7.66
CA THR A 84 2.70 -0.80 6.41
C THR A 84 1.47 0.06 6.65
N GLY A 85 0.58 -0.31 7.58
CA GLY A 85 -0.60 0.46 7.95
C GLY A 85 -0.30 1.88 8.45
N LEU A 86 0.93 2.19 8.87
CA LEU A 86 1.35 3.56 9.20
C LEU A 86 1.23 4.52 8.02
N LEU A 87 1.10 4.02 6.78
CA LEU A 87 0.84 4.86 5.61
C LEU A 87 -0.35 5.81 5.82
N VAL A 88 -1.37 5.36 6.56
CA VAL A 88 -2.57 6.15 6.89
C VAL A 88 -2.21 7.40 7.71
N LEU A 89 -1.25 7.26 8.61
CA LEU A 89 -0.77 8.35 9.46
C LEU A 89 0.28 9.22 8.74
N PHE A 90 1.09 8.61 7.87
CA PHE A 90 2.05 9.37 7.05
C PHE A 90 1.36 10.21 5.97
N THR A 91 0.19 9.80 5.47
CA THR A 91 -0.56 10.54 4.46
C THR A 91 -0.84 11.99 4.88
N PRO A 92 -1.44 12.30 6.04
CA PRO A 92 -1.65 13.69 6.47
C PRO A 92 -0.34 14.42 6.81
N LEU A 93 0.71 13.69 7.24
CA LEU A 93 2.02 14.30 7.47
C LEU A 93 2.65 14.79 6.15
N ILE A 94 2.52 14.01 5.07
CA ILE A 94 2.99 14.40 3.74
C ILE A 94 2.10 15.51 3.17
N ASP A 95 0.77 15.44 3.33
CA ASP A 95 -0.15 16.49 2.91
C ASP A 95 0.13 17.85 3.59
N ARG A 96 0.72 17.84 4.80
CA ARG A 96 1.19 19.05 5.48
C ARG A 96 2.20 19.83 4.67
N ILE A 97 3.07 19.15 3.92
CA ILE A 97 4.07 19.77 3.02
C ILE A 97 3.36 20.61 1.94
N PHE A 98 2.15 20.20 1.56
CA PHE A 98 1.31 20.88 0.58
C PHE A 98 0.29 21.85 1.20
N GLY A 99 0.49 22.25 2.47
CA GLY A 99 -0.32 23.28 3.13
C GLY A 99 -1.54 22.76 3.90
N VAL A 100 -1.82 21.47 3.91
CA VAL A 100 -2.93 20.91 4.70
C VAL A 100 -2.57 20.90 6.19
N PRO A 101 -3.37 21.50 7.09
CA PRO A 101 -3.01 21.59 8.50
C PRO A 101 -3.10 20.22 9.21
N LEU A 102 -2.11 19.92 10.07
CA LEU A 102 -2.16 18.75 10.94
C LEU A 102 -3.14 18.98 12.10
N THR A 103 -3.90 17.94 12.41
CA THR A 103 -4.78 17.94 13.56
C THR A 103 -4.08 17.36 14.80
N ARG A 104 -4.52 17.77 16.00
CA ARG A 104 -4.03 17.16 17.25
C ARG A 104 -4.26 15.64 17.27
N ARG A 105 -5.33 15.16 16.65
CA ARG A 105 -5.65 13.73 16.54
C ARG A 105 -4.61 12.98 15.72
N THR A 106 -4.17 13.55 14.60
CA THR A 106 -3.08 12.97 13.79
C THR A 106 -1.82 12.79 14.64
N ILE A 107 -1.44 13.81 15.42
CA ILE A 107 -0.24 13.76 16.26
C ILE A 107 -0.38 12.66 17.33
N ILE A 108 -1.52 12.58 18.01
CA ILE A 108 -1.78 11.55 19.03
C ILE A 108 -1.73 10.16 18.39
N ALA A 109 -2.37 9.95 17.23
CA ALA A 109 -2.39 8.68 16.55
C ALA A 109 -0.98 8.24 16.13
N VAL A 110 -0.14 9.17 15.64
CA VAL A 110 1.27 8.89 15.31
C VAL A 110 2.04 8.43 16.55
N ILE A 111 1.93 9.15 17.67
CA ILE A 111 2.60 8.81 18.92
C ILE A 111 2.16 7.43 19.42
N CYS A 112 0.85 7.16 19.47
CA CYS A 112 0.33 5.86 19.87
C CYS A 112 0.83 4.74 18.97
N SER A 113 0.89 4.98 17.65
CA SER A 113 1.38 3.96 16.70
C SER A 113 2.87 3.70 16.85
N VAL A 114 3.69 4.72 17.09
CA VAL A 114 5.13 4.53 17.36
C VAL A 114 5.34 3.69 18.62
N ILE A 115 4.60 3.98 19.70
CA ILE A 115 4.64 3.18 20.93
C ILE A 115 4.19 1.74 20.64
N GLY A 116 3.07 1.57 19.93
CA GLY A 116 2.53 0.25 19.58
C GLY A 116 3.48 -0.57 18.72
N ILE A 117 4.15 0.03 17.74
CA ILE A 117 5.18 -0.64 16.94
C ILE A 117 6.36 -1.06 17.83
N GLY A 118 6.83 -0.20 18.73
CA GLY A 118 7.86 -0.56 19.70
C GLY A 118 7.47 -1.80 20.53
N MET A 119 6.22 -1.91 20.95
CA MET A 119 5.70 -3.09 21.69
C MET A 119 5.65 -4.34 20.78
N VAL A 120 5.27 -4.19 19.50
CA VAL A 120 5.18 -5.30 18.53
C VAL A 120 6.56 -5.84 18.19
N THR A 121 7.55 -4.97 18.02
CA THR A 121 8.92 -5.34 17.64
C THR A 121 9.78 -5.78 18.82
N GLY A 122 9.32 -5.63 20.06
CA GLY A 122 10.09 -5.93 21.26
C GLY A 122 10.98 -4.79 21.74
N GLY A 123 10.63 -3.55 21.42
CA GLY A 123 11.36 -2.34 21.78
C GLY A 123 12.55 -2.02 20.85
N PRO A 124 13.45 -1.09 21.26
CA PRO A 124 14.56 -0.63 20.41
C PRO A 124 15.51 -1.74 19.97
N SER A 125 15.71 -2.76 20.80
CA SER A 125 16.57 -3.90 20.49
C SER A 125 15.96 -4.90 19.52
N GLY A 126 14.65 -4.88 19.36
CA GLY A 126 13.91 -5.72 18.42
C GLY A 126 13.62 -5.05 17.08
N PHE A 127 13.76 -3.72 17.00
CA PHE A 127 13.56 -2.98 15.76
C PHE A 127 14.78 -3.11 14.85
N GLY A 128 14.60 -3.76 13.70
CA GLY A 128 15.70 -4.12 12.82
C GLY A 128 15.60 -3.51 11.42
N PRO A 129 16.53 -3.88 10.53
CA PRO A 129 16.53 -3.39 9.14
C PRO A 129 15.25 -3.71 8.38
N GLY A 130 14.62 -4.85 8.66
CA GLY A 130 13.35 -5.24 8.03
C GLY A 130 12.21 -4.29 8.39
N ASP A 131 12.11 -3.91 9.67
CA ASP A 131 11.10 -2.95 10.13
C ASP A 131 11.32 -1.57 9.50
N LEU A 132 12.59 -1.12 9.42
CA LEU A 132 12.94 0.16 8.79
C LEU A 132 12.56 0.19 7.30
N LEU A 133 12.80 -0.91 6.57
CA LEU A 133 12.39 -1.03 5.17
C LEU A 133 10.88 -0.94 5.01
N VAL A 134 10.10 -1.56 5.92
CA VAL A 134 8.64 -1.48 5.87
C VAL A 134 8.12 -0.11 6.31
N VAL A 135 8.80 0.59 7.22
CA VAL A 135 8.50 2.01 7.52
C VAL A 135 8.74 2.88 6.28
N ALA A 136 9.85 2.68 5.57
CA ALA A 136 10.12 3.38 4.31
C ALA A 136 9.03 3.08 3.26
N CYS A 137 8.57 1.82 3.16
CA CYS A 137 7.42 1.46 2.34
C CYS A 137 6.17 2.24 2.72
N ALA A 138 5.84 2.33 4.02
CA ALA A 138 4.66 3.07 4.48
C ALA A 138 4.71 4.55 4.09
N VAL A 139 5.89 5.19 4.18
CA VAL A 139 6.11 6.57 3.69
C VAL A 139 5.91 6.68 2.18
N LEU A 140 6.48 5.74 1.41
CA LEU A 140 6.37 5.73 -0.05
C LEU A 140 4.93 5.49 -0.52
N PHE A 141 4.19 4.59 0.12
CA PHE A 141 2.78 4.38 -0.20
C PHE A 141 1.91 5.58 0.20
N ALA A 142 2.20 6.23 1.32
CA ALA A 142 1.54 7.49 1.68
C ALA A 142 1.81 8.59 0.64
N LEU A 143 3.07 8.72 0.20
CA LEU A 143 3.43 9.64 -0.88
C LEU A 143 2.69 9.30 -2.18
N HIS A 144 2.62 8.02 -2.56
CA HIS A 144 1.87 7.58 -3.72
C HIS A 144 0.40 7.99 -3.64
N ILE A 145 -0.26 7.80 -2.48
CA ILE A 145 -1.67 8.17 -2.26
C ILE A 145 -1.84 9.70 -2.41
N VAL A 146 -0.96 10.50 -1.81
CA VAL A 146 -1.01 11.96 -1.90
C VAL A 146 -0.81 12.44 -3.34
N LEU A 147 0.21 11.93 -4.04
CA LEU A 147 0.49 12.32 -5.42
C LEU A 147 -0.65 11.90 -6.34
N LEU A 148 -1.17 10.69 -6.20
CA LEU A 148 -2.28 10.21 -7.01
C LEU A 148 -3.53 11.05 -6.76
N GLY A 149 -3.88 11.37 -5.51
CA GLY A 149 -5.01 12.23 -5.17
C GLY A 149 -4.91 13.64 -5.77
N ARG A 150 -3.69 14.19 -5.88
CA ARG A 150 -3.44 15.54 -6.43
C ARG A 150 -3.33 15.59 -7.94
N TRP A 151 -2.77 14.56 -8.56
CA TRP A 151 -2.43 14.59 -9.98
C TRP A 151 -3.40 13.84 -10.88
N SER A 152 -4.23 12.92 -10.32
CA SER A 152 -5.20 12.14 -11.10
C SER A 152 -6.49 12.86 -11.49
N PRO A 153 -6.91 14.00 -10.88
CA PRO A 153 -8.13 14.67 -11.31
C PRO A 153 -8.12 14.97 -12.82
N GLY A 154 -9.23 14.61 -13.49
CA GLY A 154 -9.39 14.78 -14.94
C GLY A 154 -8.70 13.69 -15.79
N LEU A 155 -7.95 12.75 -15.21
CA LEU A 155 -7.33 11.65 -15.95
C LEU A 155 -8.21 10.39 -15.90
N ALA A 156 -8.14 9.54 -16.92
CA ALA A 156 -8.86 8.27 -16.93
C ALA A 156 -8.17 7.23 -16.04
N SER A 157 -8.94 6.55 -15.19
CA SER A 157 -8.39 5.64 -14.16
C SER A 157 -7.70 4.42 -14.75
N ALA A 158 -8.28 3.80 -15.78
CA ALA A 158 -7.73 2.57 -16.34
C ALA A 158 -6.39 2.80 -17.08
N PRO A 159 -6.23 3.80 -18.00
CA PRO A 159 -4.92 4.11 -18.56
C PRO A 159 -3.90 4.54 -17.52
N LEU A 160 -4.32 5.31 -16.50
CA LEU A 160 -3.42 5.75 -15.44
C LEU A 160 -2.91 4.57 -14.59
N ALA A 161 -3.79 3.63 -14.21
CA ALA A 161 -3.39 2.42 -13.50
C ALA A 161 -2.50 1.52 -14.37
N MET A 162 -2.81 1.38 -15.67
CA MET A 162 -1.97 0.63 -16.60
C MET A 162 -0.54 1.18 -16.64
N VAL A 163 -0.38 2.50 -16.74
CA VAL A 163 0.95 3.14 -16.78
C VAL A 163 1.69 2.94 -15.47
N GLN A 164 1.02 3.00 -14.31
CA GLN A 164 1.63 2.70 -13.01
C GLN A 164 2.17 1.26 -12.96
N MET A 165 1.38 0.27 -13.40
CA MET A 165 1.82 -1.13 -13.46
C MET A 165 2.98 -1.31 -14.43
N GLY A 166 2.93 -0.63 -15.58
CA GLY A 166 4.01 -0.62 -16.58
C GLY A 166 5.31 -0.01 -16.05
N ALA A 167 5.22 1.08 -15.30
CA ALA A 167 6.38 1.69 -14.66
C ALA A 167 7.03 0.76 -13.64
N CYS A 168 6.24 0.10 -12.78
CA CYS A 168 6.75 -0.93 -11.87
C CYS A 168 7.41 -2.09 -12.63
N ALA A 169 6.77 -2.62 -13.68
CA ALA A 169 7.31 -3.69 -14.50
C ALA A 169 8.65 -3.29 -15.15
N LEU A 170 8.74 -2.07 -15.69
CA LEU A 170 9.95 -1.56 -16.32
C LEU A 170 11.09 -1.40 -15.29
N ILE A 171 10.81 -0.80 -14.13
CA ILE A 171 11.81 -0.57 -13.08
C ILE A 171 12.35 -1.89 -12.55
N PHE A 172 11.50 -2.87 -12.26
CA PHE A 172 11.94 -4.18 -11.79
C PHE A 172 12.64 -5.00 -12.89
N SER A 173 12.30 -4.78 -14.16
CA SER A 173 13.01 -5.42 -15.28
C SER A 173 14.40 -4.79 -15.52
N ALA A 174 14.55 -3.48 -15.33
CA ALA A 174 15.82 -2.78 -15.44
C ALA A 174 16.80 -3.12 -14.29
N GLY A 175 16.29 -3.57 -13.13
CA GLY A 175 17.10 -4.06 -12.00
C GLY A 175 17.91 -5.33 -12.28
N GLY A 176 17.80 -5.92 -13.46
CA GLY A 176 18.80 -6.79 -14.09
C GLY A 176 18.88 -8.23 -13.60
N THR A 177 17.97 -8.72 -12.79
CA THR A 177 18.02 -10.10 -12.31
C THR A 177 16.91 -10.97 -12.89
N TRP A 178 17.04 -11.30 -14.17
CA TRP A 178 16.27 -12.42 -14.73
C TRP A 178 16.73 -13.71 -14.04
N SER A 179 15.87 -14.31 -13.22
CA SER A 179 16.18 -15.64 -12.72
C SER A 179 16.05 -16.64 -13.86
N LEU A 180 17.08 -17.44 -14.08
CA LEU A 180 17.04 -18.56 -15.02
C LEU A 180 16.22 -19.74 -14.47
N SER A 181 15.91 -19.73 -13.15
CA SER A 181 15.07 -20.75 -12.53
C SER A 181 13.60 -20.46 -12.79
N MET A 182 12.87 -21.47 -13.24
CA MET A 182 11.41 -21.38 -13.39
C MET A 182 10.74 -21.36 -12.02
N PRO A 183 9.77 -20.45 -11.77
CA PRO A 183 8.99 -20.47 -10.54
C PRO A 183 8.26 -21.80 -10.34
N SER A 184 8.17 -22.26 -9.10
CA SER A 184 7.33 -23.42 -8.75
C SER A 184 5.84 -23.09 -8.95
N THR A 185 4.98 -24.08 -8.93
CA THR A 185 3.52 -23.89 -9.04
C THR A 185 2.99 -22.99 -7.94
N SER A 186 3.48 -23.12 -6.71
CA SER A 186 3.12 -22.25 -5.57
C SER A 186 3.47 -20.79 -5.83
N VAL A 187 4.66 -20.53 -6.36
CA VAL A 187 5.12 -19.17 -6.72
C VAL A 187 4.31 -18.61 -7.90
N TRP A 188 3.95 -19.42 -8.91
CA TRP A 188 3.07 -18.97 -9.98
C TRP A 188 1.68 -18.59 -9.49
N ILE A 189 1.09 -19.37 -8.58
CA ILE A 189 -0.18 -19.03 -7.94
C ILE A 189 -0.06 -17.69 -7.19
N ALA A 190 1.03 -17.49 -6.44
CA ALA A 190 1.28 -16.24 -5.75
C ALA A 190 1.43 -15.04 -6.73
N ILE A 191 2.13 -15.22 -7.86
CA ILE A 191 2.27 -14.20 -8.92
C ILE A 191 0.90 -13.86 -9.50
N VAL A 192 0.05 -14.85 -9.78
CA VAL A 192 -1.30 -14.62 -10.33
C VAL A 192 -2.17 -13.88 -9.30
N ILE A 193 -2.22 -14.35 -8.07
CA ILE A 193 -3.01 -13.69 -7.00
C ILE A 193 -2.55 -12.24 -6.82
N THR A 194 -1.25 -12.03 -6.69
CA THR A 194 -0.72 -10.69 -6.41
C THR A 194 -0.71 -9.79 -7.64
N GLY A 195 -0.42 -10.30 -8.82
CA GLY A 195 -0.41 -9.56 -10.08
C GLY A 195 -1.80 -9.12 -10.53
N VAL A 196 -2.75 -10.05 -10.53
CA VAL A 196 -4.11 -9.77 -11.03
C VAL A 196 -4.92 -9.02 -9.98
N PHE A 197 -5.08 -9.60 -8.77
CA PHE A 197 -6.01 -9.05 -7.77
C PHE A 197 -5.38 -7.95 -6.91
N ALA A 198 -4.18 -8.16 -6.37
CA ALA A 198 -3.55 -7.20 -5.47
C ALA A 198 -2.76 -6.08 -6.20
N SER A 199 -2.53 -6.20 -7.51
CA SER A 199 -1.90 -5.15 -8.31
C SER A 199 -2.86 -4.59 -9.36
N ALA A 200 -3.14 -5.29 -10.45
CA ALA A 200 -3.95 -4.74 -11.55
C ALA A 200 -5.31 -4.24 -11.09
N LEU A 201 -6.14 -5.11 -10.52
CA LEU A 201 -7.49 -4.78 -10.10
C LEU A 201 -7.50 -3.80 -8.91
N ALA A 202 -6.65 -4.03 -7.90
CA ALA A 202 -6.61 -3.21 -6.70
C ALA A 202 -6.20 -1.76 -7.01
N PHE A 203 -5.15 -1.53 -7.81
CA PHE A 203 -4.73 -0.18 -8.18
C PHE A 203 -5.65 0.49 -9.20
N TYR A 204 -6.32 -0.26 -10.05
CA TYR A 204 -7.41 0.29 -10.85
C TYR A 204 -8.55 0.82 -9.96
N ILE A 205 -9.01 0.01 -9.00
CA ILE A 205 -10.07 0.39 -8.05
C ILE A 205 -9.61 1.58 -7.19
N GLN A 206 -8.39 1.56 -6.68
CA GLN A 206 -7.83 2.66 -5.89
C GLN A 206 -7.77 3.95 -6.72
N THR A 207 -7.22 3.90 -7.93
CA THR A 207 -7.11 5.05 -8.83
C THR A 207 -8.50 5.61 -9.18
N TRP A 208 -9.48 4.73 -9.40
CA TRP A 208 -10.87 5.12 -9.63
C TRP A 208 -11.49 5.76 -8.38
N ALA A 209 -11.32 5.13 -7.22
CA ALA A 209 -11.88 5.61 -5.96
C ALA A 209 -11.35 6.99 -5.59
N GLN A 210 -10.04 7.22 -5.71
CA GLN A 210 -9.40 8.50 -5.39
C GLN A 210 -9.83 9.68 -6.28
N LYS A 211 -10.57 9.43 -7.36
CA LYS A 211 -11.23 10.47 -8.16
C LYS A 211 -12.59 10.88 -7.59
N HIS A 212 -13.24 10.02 -6.82
CA HIS A 212 -14.61 10.19 -6.33
C HIS A 212 -14.67 10.42 -4.81
N ILE A 213 -13.64 9.99 -4.10
CA ILE A 213 -13.51 10.15 -2.65
C ILE A 213 -12.19 10.85 -2.33
N ASP A 214 -12.22 11.67 -1.28
CA ASP A 214 -11.02 12.35 -0.81
C ASP A 214 -9.97 11.40 -0.23
N ALA A 215 -8.75 11.91 -0.04
CA ALA A 215 -7.62 11.14 0.48
C ALA A 215 -7.94 10.56 1.88
N SER A 216 -8.65 11.31 2.74
CA SER A 216 -9.01 10.85 4.08
C SER A 216 -9.95 9.65 4.06
N ARG A 217 -10.98 9.66 3.20
CA ARG A 217 -11.88 8.49 3.03
C ARG A 217 -11.16 7.30 2.41
N THR A 218 -10.25 7.54 1.48
CA THR A 218 -9.39 6.49 0.93
C THR A 218 -8.53 5.87 2.02
N ALA A 219 -7.91 6.70 2.87
CA ALA A 219 -7.10 6.26 4.00
C ALA A 219 -7.93 5.43 5.01
N LEU A 220 -9.18 5.84 5.31
CA LEU A 220 -10.07 5.06 6.18
C LEU A 220 -10.32 3.64 5.66
N ILE A 221 -10.53 3.50 4.35
CA ILE A 221 -10.72 2.18 3.74
C ILE A 221 -9.42 1.36 3.83
N ILE A 222 -8.29 1.99 3.56
CA ILE A 222 -6.96 1.34 3.61
C ILE A 222 -6.59 0.98 5.05
N ALA A 223 -7.03 1.73 6.05
CA ALA A 223 -6.81 1.49 7.48
C ALA A 223 -7.25 0.09 7.96
N MET A 224 -8.08 -0.61 7.19
CA MET A 224 -8.46 -1.99 7.48
C MET A 224 -7.41 -3.02 7.06
N GLU A 225 -6.44 -2.66 6.22
CA GLU A 225 -5.40 -3.57 5.72
C GLU A 225 -4.57 -4.22 6.84
N PRO A 226 -4.06 -3.47 7.85
CA PRO A 226 -3.32 -4.06 8.96
C PRO A 226 -4.11 -5.09 9.75
N ALA A 227 -5.42 -4.88 9.93
CA ALA A 227 -6.27 -5.84 10.62
C ALA A 227 -6.36 -7.16 9.84
N TRP A 228 -6.54 -7.09 8.52
CA TRP A 228 -6.53 -8.26 7.66
C TRP A 228 -5.17 -8.94 7.60
N ALA A 229 -4.06 -8.17 7.62
CA ALA A 229 -2.71 -8.73 7.65
C ALA A 229 -2.43 -9.51 8.93
N VAL A 230 -2.83 -8.98 10.09
CA VAL A 230 -2.72 -9.67 11.38
C VAL A 230 -3.59 -10.94 11.39
N ALA A 231 -4.84 -10.84 10.92
CA ALA A 231 -5.73 -11.99 10.83
C ALA A 231 -5.13 -13.10 9.93
N ALA A 232 -4.63 -12.74 8.76
CA ALA A 232 -3.97 -13.67 7.85
C ALA A 232 -2.70 -14.29 8.46
N ALA A 233 -1.88 -13.49 9.14
CA ALA A 233 -0.67 -13.96 9.79
C ALA A 233 -0.97 -15.02 10.89
N VAL A 234 -2.04 -14.80 11.66
CA VAL A 234 -2.48 -15.76 12.68
C VAL A 234 -3.08 -17.03 12.05
N VAL A 235 -3.99 -16.85 11.10
CA VAL A 235 -4.78 -17.97 10.55
C VAL A 235 -3.98 -18.79 9.53
N LEU A 236 -3.22 -18.15 8.64
CA LEU A 236 -2.52 -18.83 7.55
C LEU A 236 -1.06 -19.15 7.87
N ALA A 237 -0.37 -18.24 8.61
CA ALA A 237 1.03 -18.41 8.94
C ALA A 237 1.27 -18.96 10.35
N GLY A 238 0.20 -19.18 11.14
CA GLY A 238 0.30 -19.66 12.53
C GLY A 238 1.07 -18.71 13.45
N GLN A 239 1.18 -17.41 13.07
CA GLN A 239 1.91 -16.43 13.87
C GLN A 239 1.23 -16.26 15.24
N ARG A 240 2.02 -16.34 16.30
CA ARG A 240 1.56 -16.12 17.68
C ARG A 240 2.11 -14.78 18.17
N PHE A 241 1.23 -13.95 18.68
CA PHE A 241 1.60 -12.70 19.35
C PHE A 241 1.66 -12.95 20.86
N GLY A 242 2.77 -12.63 21.49
CA GLY A 242 2.86 -12.55 22.95
C GLY A 242 1.95 -11.42 23.46
N LEU A 243 1.67 -11.40 24.77
CA LEU A 243 0.73 -10.43 25.35
C LEU A 243 1.13 -8.98 25.05
N LEU A 244 2.41 -8.64 25.16
CA LEU A 244 2.93 -7.31 24.86
C LEU A 244 2.76 -6.96 23.37
N GLN A 245 3.07 -7.90 22.48
CA GLN A 245 2.90 -7.72 21.03
C GLN A 245 1.43 -7.56 20.65
N ALA A 246 0.54 -8.34 21.25
CA ALA A 246 -0.90 -8.24 21.03
C ALA A 246 -1.45 -6.88 21.50
N ALA A 247 -1.00 -6.40 22.67
CA ALA A 247 -1.35 -5.06 23.15
C ALA A 247 -0.81 -3.96 22.22
N GLY A 248 0.41 -4.11 21.73
CA GLY A 248 1.00 -3.19 20.73
C GLY A 248 0.23 -3.17 19.42
N ALA A 249 -0.13 -4.34 18.89
CA ALA A 249 -0.94 -4.45 17.69
C ALA A 249 -2.32 -3.81 17.87
N ALA A 250 -2.99 -4.05 19.00
CA ALA A 250 -4.25 -3.43 19.34
C ALA A 250 -4.13 -1.90 19.44
N LEU A 251 -3.04 -1.39 20.02
CA LEU A 251 -2.78 0.05 20.12
C LEU A 251 -2.59 0.69 18.74
N VAL A 252 -1.83 0.06 17.82
CA VAL A 252 -1.66 0.53 16.44
C VAL A 252 -3.00 0.57 15.72
N LEU A 253 -3.77 -0.52 15.76
CA LEU A 253 -5.08 -0.58 15.12
C LEU A 253 -6.06 0.44 15.70
N ALA A 254 -6.10 0.59 17.02
CA ALA A 254 -6.95 1.58 17.68
C ALA A 254 -6.54 3.02 17.32
N ALA A 255 -5.24 3.31 17.20
CA ALA A 255 -4.74 4.61 16.79
C ALA A 255 -5.14 4.95 15.34
N ILE A 256 -4.99 3.99 14.41
CA ILE A 256 -5.37 4.15 13.01
C ILE A 256 -6.89 4.35 12.89
N VAL A 257 -7.67 3.44 13.45
CA VAL A 257 -9.15 3.49 13.38
C VAL A 257 -9.69 4.73 14.10
N GLY A 258 -9.16 5.06 15.28
CA GLY A 258 -9.58 6.25 16.05
C GLY A 258 -9.25 7.56 15.34
N HIS A 259 -8.14 7.61 14.60
CA HIS A 259 -7.81 8.77 13.75
C HIS A 259 -8.84 8.94 12.62
N GLU A 260 -9.21 7.86 11.96
CA GLU A 260 -10.07 7.89 10.77
C GLU A 260 -11.58 8.00 11.08
N LEU A 261 -12.05 7.41 12.19
CA LEU A 261 -13.45 7.53 12.63
C LEU A 261 -13.82 8.89 13.21
N ALA A 262 -12.87 9.82 13.32
CA ALA A 262 -13.18 11.19 13.72
C ALA A 262 -14.17 11.82 12.73
N PRO A 263 -15.22 12.56 13.20
CA PRO A 263 -16.28 13.05 12.34
C PRO A 263 -15.71 13.84 11.17
N LEU A 264 -15.89 13.30 9.97
CA LEU A 264 -15.61 13.97 8.71
C LEU A 264 -16.49 15.22 8.68
N LYS A 265 -15.90 16.41 8.76
CA LYS A 265 -16.62 17.64 8.41
C LYS A 265 -16.96 17.49 6.93
N PHE A 266 -18.21 17.18 6.64
CA PHE A 266 -18.74 17.28 5.30
C PHE A 266 -18.52 18.72 4.83
N LYS A 267 -17.73 18.92 3.77
CA LYS A 267 -17.85 20.15 2.99
C LYS A 267 -19.25 20.12 2.41
N THR A 268 -20.16 20.90 2.99
CA THR A 268 -21.39 21.27 2.32
C THR A 268 -21.01 21.87 0.97
N PRO A 269 -21.61 21.44 -0.16
CA PRO A 269 -21.44 22.16 -1.41
C PRO A 269 -21.83 23.62 -1.14
N GLU A 270 -20.92 24.57 -1.37
CA GLU A 270 -21.30 25.97 -1.45
C GLU A 270 -22.32 26.04 -2.61
N HIS A 271 -23.57 26.31 -2.26
CA HIS A 271 -24.56 26.73 -3.24
C HIS A 271 -24.04 28.04 -3.84
N GLU A 272 -23.53 27.97 -5.07
CA GLU A 272 -23.43 29.19 -5.88
C GLU A 272 -24.83 29.81 -5.93
N PRO A 273 -24.99 31.10 -5.56
CA PRO A 273 -26.26 31.77 -5.74
C PRO A 273 -26.54 31.81 -7.24
N ILE A 274 -27.69 31.32 -7.63
CA ILE A 274 -28.24 31.47 -8.97
C ILE A 274 -28.44 32.98 -9.15
N GLU A 275 -27.56 33.63 -9.92
CA GLU A 275 -27.78 34.97 -10.38
C GLU A 275 -29.01 34.96 -11.31
N THR A 276 -30.12 35.55 -10.84
CA THR A 276 -31.34 35.83 -11.61
C THR A 276 -31.15 37.05 -12.50
#